data_69f11951e67ec5749744b243bbbe628f
#
_entry.id   69f11951e67ec5749744b243bbbe628f
#
_cell.length_a   1.000
_cell.length_b   1.000
_cell.length_c   1.000
_cell.angle_alpha   90.00
_cell.angle_beta   90.00
_cell.angle_gamma   90.00
#
_symmetry.space_group_name_H-M   'P 1'
#
loop_
_entity.id
_entity.type
_entity.pdbx_description
1 polymer ?
#
loop_
_entity_poly.entity_id
_entity_poly.type
_entity_poly.pdbx_seq_one_letter_code
_entity_poly.pdbx_strand_id
1 'polypeptide(L)'
;MSASVRLFRRRADPGIAPDSIHRWIIQRPHSTYLVRAEGRSMQGLGIHHGSLLVVDRGADLRDKDIVIAGCSDGFLVKQYREAPQRLVSAHPEYPDIVLSRAPEFDLDGVVIASLTKYRSPT
;
A
#
# COMPACT_ATOMS: atom_id res chain seq x y z
N MET A 1 16.88 -9.13 18.76
CA MET A 1 16.56 -7.87 19.43
C MET A 1 15.09 -7.52 19.20
N SER A 2 14.36 -7.37 20.25
CA SER A 2 12.96 -6.99 20.14
C SER A 2 12.84 -5.49 19.94
N ALA A 3 11.92 -5.08 19.08
CA ALA A 3 11.59 -3.68 18.95
C ALA A 3 10.85 -3.20 20.21
N SER A 4 11.26 -2.06 20.74
CA SER A 4 10.56 -1.43 21.84
C SER A 4 9.47 -0.53 21.28
N VAL A 5 8.25 -0.72 21.75
CA VAL A 5 7.15 0.18 21.42
C VAL A 5 7.00 1.17 22.57
N ARG A 6 7.14 2.43 22.26
CA ARG A 6 6.97 3.48 23.23
C ARG A 6 5.50 3.85 23.34
N LEU A 7 4.92 3.60 24.50
CA LEU A 7 3.56 4.02 24.79
C LEU A 7 3.56 5.47 25.25
N PHE A 8 2.96 6.33 24.47
CA PHE A 8 2.89 7.74 24.82
C PHE A 8 1.85 8.01 25.89
N ARG A 9 0.62 7.56 25.68
CA ARG A 9 -0.49 7.79 26.59
C ARG A 9 -1.57 6.75 26.41
N ARG A 10 -2.35 6.52 27.44
CA ARG A 10 -3.48 5.58 27.43
C ARG A 10 -4.79 6.22 27.02
N ARG A 11 -4.77 7.29 26.31
CA ARG A 11 -5.98 7.97 25.89
C ARG A 11 -5.97 8.14 24.39
N ALA A 12 -7.17 8.30 23.84
CA ALA A 12 -7.34 8.51 22.42
C ALA A 12 -6.54 9.71 21.94
N ASP A 13 -6.05 9.62 20.72
CA ASP A 13 -5.46 10.75 20.02
C ASP A 13 -6.53 11.82 19.84
N PRO A 14 -6.32 13.06 20.32
CA PRO A 14 -7.32 14.10 20.20
C PRO A 14 -7.59 14.54 18.77
N GLY A 15 -6.68 14.21 17.82
CA GLY A 15 -6.84 14.57 16.42
C GLY A 15 -7.65 13.55 15.60
N ILE A 16 -7.90 12.35 16.16
CA ILE A 16 -8.56 11.28 15.42
C ILE A 16 -9.63 10.63 16.29
N ALA A 17 -10.89 10.95 16.01
CA ALA A 17 -12.01 10.26 16.65
C ALA A 17 -12.22 8.89 15.97
N PRO A 18 -12.61 7.84 16.72
CA PRO A 18 -12.79 6.50 16.13
C PRO A 18 -13.76 6.45 14.95
N ASP A 19 -14.82 7.26 14.97
CA ASP A 19 -15.80 7.32 13.90
C ASP A 19 -15.36 8.17 12.70
N SER A 20 -14.22 8.82 12.81
CA SER A 20 -13.68 9.70 11.76
C SER A 20 -12.46 9.10 11.04
N ILE A 21 -12.13 7.85 11.30
CA ILE A 21 -10.94 7.22 10.74
C ILE A 21 -10.95 7.22 9.20
N HIS A 22 -12.11 7.04 8.60
CA HIS A 22 -12.22 7.05 7.14
C HIS A 22 -11.86 8.42 6.55
N ARG A 23 -12.23 9.52 7.21
CA ARG A 23 -11.86 10.87 6.75
C ARG A 23 -10.38 11.17 6.93
N TRP A 24 -9.78 10.58 7.94
CA TRP A 24 -8.35 10.70 8.16
C TRP A 24 -7.56 9.99 7.06
N ILE A 25 -8.03 8.83 6.63
CA ILE A 25 -7.35 8.01 5.63
C ILE A 25 -7.72 8.45 4.21
N ILE A 26 -9.00 8.65 3.92
CA ILE A 26 -9.50 8.92 2.58
C ILE A 26 -9.73 10.42 2.44
N GLN A 27 -8.76 11.10 1.84
CA GLN A 27 -8.81 12.55 1.64
C GLN A 27 -9.47 12.93 0.32
N ARG A 28 -9.44 12.04 -0.66
CA ARG A 28 -10.01 12.25 -1.99
C ARG A 28 -10.96 11.11 -2.36
N PRO A 29 -12.21 11.14 -1.87
CA PRO A 29 -13.13 10.00 -2.08
C PRO A 29 -13.43 9.70 -3.55
N HIS A 30 -13.43 10.72 -4.41
CA HIS A 30 -13.76 10.53 -5.83
C HIS A 30 -12.69 9.76 -6.62
N SER A 31 -11.45 9.76 -6.14
CA SER A 31 -10.36 9.05 -6.79
C SER A 31 -9.84 7.87 -5.99
N THR A 32 -10.47 7.55 -4.87
CA THR A 32 -10.02 6.52 -3.95
C THR A 32 -10.88 5.27 -4.05
N TYR A 33 -10.23 4.11 -4.08
CA TYR A 33 -10.92 2.82 -4.03
C TYR A 33 -10.17 1.87 -3.09
N LEU A 34 -10.81 0.76 -2.77
CA LEU A 34 -10.27 -0.22 -1.83
C LEU A 34 -10.03 -1.53 -2.55
N VAL A 35 -8.88 -2.16 -2.28
CA VAL A 35 -8.58 -3.50 -2.77
C VAL A 35 -8.02 -4.34 -1.64
N ARG A 36 -8.17 -5.65 -1.78
CA ARG A 36 -7.61 -6.60 -0.82
C ARG A 36 -6.32 -7.18 -1.39
N ALA A 37 -5.25 -7.13 -0.60
CA ALA A 37 -3.97 -7.67 -1.02
C ALA A 37 -3.96 -9.19 -0.93
N GLU A 38 -3.34 -9.83 -1.92
CA GLU A 38 -3.08 -11.26 -1.92
C GLU A 38 -1.59 -11.52 -2.10
N GLY A 39 -1.12 -12.60 -1.47
CA GLY A 39 0.27 -13.00 -1.59
C GLY A 39 1.19 -12.33 -0.58
N ARG A 40 2.49 -12.54 -0.75
CA ARG A 40 3.51 -12.18 0.24
C ARG A 40 4.58 -11.23 -0.27
N SER A 41 4.49 -10.80 -1.53
CA SER A 41 5.57 -10.03 -2.15
C SER A 41 5.87 -8.69 -1.45
N MET A 42 4.92 -8.18 -0.67
CA MET A 42 5.05 -6.88 0.00
C MET A 42 5.07 -6.97 1.53
N GLN A 43 5.30 -8.15 2.09
CA GLN A 43 5.36 -8.32 3.56
C GLN A 43 6.44 -7.47 4.20
N GLY A 44 7.56 -7.28 3.54
CA GLY A 44 8.64 -6.44 4.05
C GLY A 44 8.26 -4.97 4.21
N LEU A 45 7.16 -4.52 3.60
CA LEU A 45 6.61 -3.17 3.74
C LEU A 45 5.31 -3.16 4.57
N GLY A 46 5.02 -4.25 5.28
CA GLY A 46 3.87 -4.30 6.18
C GLY A 46 2.54 -4.60 5.48
N ILE A 47 2.57 -4.99 4.22
CA ILE A 47 1.36 -5.41 3.51
C ILE A 47 1.28 -6.92 3.56
N HIS A 48 0.29 -7.42 4.28
CA HIS A 48 0.09 -8.85 4.48
C HIS A 48 -1.01 -9.38 3.57
N HIS A 49 -1.01 -10.68 3.36
CA HIS A 49 -2.13 -11.33 2.69
C HIS A 49 -3.42 -10.98 3.44
N GLY A 50 -4.42 -10.47 2.72
CA GLY A 50 -5.68 -10.05 3.30
C GLY A 50 -5.73 -8.61 3.80
N SER A 51 -4.62 -7.87 3.76
CA SER A 51 -4.63 -6.44 4.09
C SER A 51 -5.57 -5.68 3.15
N LEU A 52 -6.29 -4.71 3.71
CA LEU A 52 -7.12 -3.82 2.92
C LEU A 52 -6.28 -2.62 2.50
N LEU A 53 -6.16 -2.40 1.21
CA LEU A 53 -5.37 -1.30 0.66
C LEU A 53 -6.29 -0.17 0.24
N VAL A 54 -5.94 1.04 0.65
CA VAL A 54 -6.62 2.27 0.23
C VAL A 54 -5.79 2.87 -0.90
N VAL A 55 -6.37 2.98 -2.08
CA VAL A 55 -5.68 3.37 -3.31
C VAL A 55 -6.24 4.66 -3.85
N ASP A 56 -5.38 5.64 -4.07
CA ASP A 56 -5.76 6.93 -4.67
C ASP A 56 -5.18 7.04 -6.09
N ARG A 57 -6.06 7.08 -7.08
CA ARG A 57 -5.68 7.28 -8.48
C ARG A 57 -5.19 8.68 -8.79
N GLY A 58 -5.58 9.64 -7.98
CA GLY A 58 -5.24 11.04 -8.18
C GLY A 58 -3.97 11.50 -7.46
N ALA A 59 -3.32 10.61 -6.71
CA ALA A 59 -2.10 10.98 -6.01
C ALA A 59 -0.93 11.14 -6.97
N ASP A 60 -0.10 12.15 -6.75
CA ASP A 60 1.13 12.33 -7.49
C ASP A 60 2.10 11.19 -7.16
N LEU A 61 2.65 10.57 -8.18
CA LEU A 61 3.58 9.47 -8.03
C LEU A 61 4.94 9.98 -7.56
N ARG A 62 5.47 9.36 -6.49
CA ARG A 62 6.77 9.69 -5.90
C ARG A 62 7.62 8.45 -5.75
N ASP A 63 8.93 8.63 -5.76
CA ASP A 63 9.87 7.55 -5.43
C ASP A 63 9.51 6.92 -4.08
N LYS A 64 9.53 5.60 -4.02
CA LYS A 64 9.20 4.76 -2.87
C LYS A 64 7.71 4.60 -2.60
N ASP A 65 6.83 5.19 -3.38
CA ASP A 65 5.40 4.93 -3.26
C ASP A 65 5.07 3.46 -3.51
N ILE A 66 4.11 2.97 -2.77
CA ILE A 66 3.50 1.67 -3.06
C ILE A 66 2.40 1.92 -4.08
N VAL A 67 2.38 1.13 -5.15
CA VAL A 67 1.48 1.35 -6.28
C VAL A 67 0.73 0.08 -6.66
N ILE A 68 -0.39 0.28 -7.31
CA ILE A 68 -1.10 -0.78 -8.01
C ILE A 68 -0.70 -0.69 -9.47
N ALA A 69 -0.10 -1.76 -9.98
CA ALA A 69 0.29 -1.87 -11.40
C ALA A 69 -0.60 -2.89 -12.07
N GLY A 70 -1.20 -2.51 -13.18
CA GLY A 70 -2.10 -3.37 -13.94
C GLY A 70 -1.49 -3.85 -15.25
N CYS A 71 -1.84 -5.06 -15.64
CA CYS A 71 -1.54 -5.63 -16.94
C CYS A 71 -2.69 -6.57 -17.34
N SER A 72 -2.57 -7.21 -18.52
CA SER A 72 -3.62 -8.10 -19.01
C SER A 72 -3.92 -9.28 -18.08
N ASP A 73 -2.95 -9.68 -17.26
CA ASP A 73 -3.09 -10.80 -16.32
C ASP A 73 -3.64 -10.39 -14.95
N GLY A 74 -3.91 -9.10 -14.74
CA GLY A 74 -4.44 -8.59 -13.47
C GLY A 74 -3.61 -7.48 -12.88
N PHE A 75 -3.63 -7.39 -11.55
CA PHE A 75 -2.99 -6.30 -10.82
C PHE A 75 -1.93 -6.83 -9.86
N LEU A 76 -0.86 -6.06 -9.73
CA LEU A 76 0.23 -6.31 -8.78
C LEU A 76 0.35 -5.14 -7.82
N VAL A 77 0.77 -5.42 -6.57
CA VAL A 77 1.15 -4.40 -5.60
C VAL A 77 2.66 -4.39 -5.52
N LYS A 78 3.28 -3.27 -5.81
CA LYS A 78 4.74 -3.14 -5.84
C LYS A 78 5.16 -1.80 -5.29
N GLN A 79 6.44 -1.66 -4.96
CA GLN A 79 7.00 -0.36 -4.64
C GLN A 79 7.57 0.26 -5.91
N TYR A 80 7.18 1.50 -6.17
CA TYR A 80 7.72 2.28 -7.28
C TYR A 80 9.06 2.88 -6.88
N ARG A 81 10.05 2.73 -7.73
CA ARG A 81 11.37 3.35 -7.54
C ARG A 81 11.80 4.04 -8.83
N GLU A 82 12.55 5.11 -8.66
CA GLU A 82 13.07 5.87 -9.78
C GLU A 82 14.57 5.63 -9.98
N ALA A 83 15.06 6.06 -11.15
CA ALA A 83 16.47 6.04 -11.57
C ALA A 83 17.07 4.62 -11.69
N PRO A 84 16.54 3.72 -12.54
CA PRO A 84 15.44 3.89 -13.48
C PRO A 84 14.08 3.63 -12.83
N GLN A 85 13.01 4.04 -13.53
CA GLN A 85 11.63 3.73 -13.12
C GLN A 85 11.40 2.24 -13.15
N ARG A 86 11.07 1.68 -11.99
CA ARG A 86 10.88 0.24 -11.84
C ARG A 86 9.92 -0.07 -10.71
N LEU A 87 9.40 -1.28 -10.74
CA LEU A 87 8.53 -1.82 -9.71
C LEU A 87 9.32 -2.87 -8.92
N VAL A 88 9.37 -2.72 -7.61
CA VAL A 88 10.19 -3.54 -6.73
C VAL A 88 9.28 -4.27 -5.73
N SER A 89 9.55 -5.56 -5.56
CA SER A 89 8.93 -6.36 -4.49
C SER A 89 9.74 -6.24 -3.22
N ALA A 90 9.06 -6.33 -2.08
CA ALA A 90 9.75 -6.41 -0.78
C ALA A 90 10.26 -7.82 -0.48
N HIS A 91 10.04 -8.77 -1.37
CA HIS A 91 10.48 -10.15 -1.23
C HIS A 91 11.62 -10.45 -2.21
N PRO A 92 12.76 -10.98 -1.73
CA PRO A 92 13.95 -11.14 -2.58
C PRO A 92 13.78 -12.13 -3.74
N GLU A 93 12.81 -13.01 -3.67
CA GLU A 93 12.55 -13.97 -4.75
C GLU A 93 11.86 -13.38 -5.98
N TYR A 94 11.35 -12.15 -5.87
CA TYR A 94 10.66 -11.50 -6.97
C TYR A 94 11.57 -10.45 -7.60
N PRO A 95 11.89 -10.59 -8.90
CA PRO A 95 12.77 -9.63 -9.56
C PRO A 95 12.09 -8.28 -9.79
N ASP A 96 12.89 -7.24 -9.92
CA ASP A 96 12.40 -5.91 -10.28
C ASP A 96 11.83 -5.92 -11.70
N ILE A 97 10.81 -5.10 -11.91
CA ILE A 97 10.22 -4.89 -13.22
C ILE A 97 10.62 -3.50 -13.70
N VAL A 98 11.51 -3.42 -14.67
CA VAL A 98 11.93 -2.15 -15.26
C VAL A 98 10.86 -1.69 -16.24
N LEU A 99 10.21 -0.57 -15.96
CA LEU A 99 9.02 -0.13 -16.71
C LEU A 99 9.29 0.14 -18.19
N SER A 100 10.48 0.64 -18.54
CA SER A 100 10.83 0.84 -19.94
C SER A 100 10.92 -0.46 -20.76
N ARG A 101 11.07 -1.59 -20.07
CA ARG A 101 11.14 -2.93 -20.68
C ARG A 101 9.86 -3.72 -20.51
N ALA A 102 8.86 -3.13 -19.89
CA ALA A 102 7.60 -3.79 -19.57
C ALA A 102 6.42 -2.86 -19.88
N PRO A 103 6.20 -2.54 -21.17
CA PRO A 103 5.17 -1.58 -21.57
C PRO A 103 3.75 -2.07 -21.32
N GLU A 104 3.57 -3.36 -20.99
CA GLU A 104 2.28 -3.94 -20.66
C GLU A 104 1.75 -3.50 -19.30
N PHE A 105 2.60 -2.89 -18.44
CA PHE A 105 2.18 -2.42 -17.13
C PHE A 105 1.76 -0.96 -17.16
N ASP A 106 0.59 -0.70 -16.56
CA ASP A 106 0.11 0.64 -16.28
C ASP A 106 0.01 0.85 -14.78
N LEU A 107 0.42 2.03 -14.30
CA LEU A 107 0.26 2.38 -12.90
C LEU A 107 -1.16 2.90 -12.69
N ASP A 108 -1.95 2.19 -11.88
CA ASP A 108 -3.35 2.51 -11.67
C ASP A 108 -3.58 3.50 -10.53
N GLY A 109 -2.78 3.41 -9.48
CA GLY A 109 -2.93 4.29 -8.34
C GLY A 109 -1.85 4.08 -7.30
N VAL A 110 -1.82 5.01 -6.35
CA VAL A 110 -0.88 4.98 -5.22
C VAL A 110 -1.59 4.46 -3.99
N VAL A 111 -0.99 3.49 -3.33
CA VAL A 111 -1.50 2.97 -2.06
C VAL A 111 -1.15 3.97 -0.97
N ILE A 112 -2.16 4.63 -0.43
CA ILE A 112 -1.97 5.68 0.59
C ILE A 112 -2.10 5.13 2.01
N ALA A 113 -2.68 3.96 2.18
CA ALA A 113 -2.81 3.31 3.48
C ALA A 113 -3.02 1.81 3.31
N SER A 114 -2.66 1.07 4.35
CA SER A 114 -2.91 -0.36 4.44
C SER A 114 -3.48 -0.65 5.83
N LEU A 115 -4.53 -1.47 5.89
CA LEU A 115 -5.16 -1.87 7.13
C LEU A 115 -5.12 -3.40 7.24
N THR A 116 -4.57 -3.87 8.34
CA THR A 116 -4.50 -5.29 8.64
C THR A 116 -5.24 -5.56 9.95
N LYS A 117 -6.23 -6.43 9.90
CA LYS A 117 -6.92 -6.85 11.11
C LYS A 117 -6.20 -8.07 11.67
N TYR A 118 -5.87 -8.02 12.94
CA TYR A 118 -5.20 -9.14 13.62
C TYR A 118 -6.19 -10.11 14.24
N ARG A 119 -7.41 -9.68 14.42
CA ARG A 119 -8.43 -10.49 15.08
C ARG A 119 -9.73 -10.47 14.29
N SER A 120 -10.24 -11.65 13.99
CA SER A 120 -11.56 -11.80 13.40
C SER A 120 -12.64 -11.35 14.39
N PRO A 121 -13.76 -10.76 13.93
CA PRO A 121 -14.87 -10.39 14.81
C PRO A 121 -15.59 -11.60 15.43
N THR A 122 -15.39 -12.80 14.89
CA THR A 122 -16.02 -14.02 15.40
C THR A 122 -14.99 -15.05 15.80
#